data_b3ac9e91d0eac41f5759e58517e551c8
#
_entry.id   b3ac9e91d0eac41f5759e58517e551c8
#
_cell.length_a   1.000
_cell.length_b   1.000
_cell.length_c   1.000
_cell.angle_alpha   90.00
_cell.angle_beta   90.00
_cell.angle_gamma   90.00
#
_symmetry.space_group_name_H-M   'P 1'
#
loop_
_entity.id
_entity.type
_entity.pdbx_description
1 polymer ?
#
loop_
_entity_poly.entity_id
_entity_poly.type
_entity_poly.pdbx_seq_one_letter_code
_entity_poly.pdbx_strand_id
1 'polypeptide(L)'
;HSGEVSFPGGAQDPGETLWETACREAREEVQLDTSLLKRIGELDHLTTVSSRARIVPFVARLEQAPSLVANPDEVDAILRVPLPELLLPGVYREEIWKWPGSTEERPVYFFEIDGDTIWGATANLLRQLLVTALTDEAKTENKP
;
A
#
# COMPACT_ATOMS: atom_id res chain seq x y z
N HIS A 1 4.86 -4.55 14.46
CA HIS A 1 3.45 -4.86 14.19
C HIS A 1 3.34 -6.23 13.52
N SER A 2 3.52 -7.30 14.33
CA SER A 2 3.39 -8.67 13.85
C SER A 2 1.94 -8.95 13.43
N GLY A 3 1.74 -9.48 12.21
CA GLY A 3 0.42 -9.87 11.70
C GLY A 3 -0.37 -8.75 11.01
N GLU A 4 0.24 -7.60 10.72
CA GLU A 4 -0.41 -6.56 9.91
C GLU A 4 -0.06 -6.70 8.42
N VAL A 5 -1.04 -6.45 7.58
CA VAL A 5 -0.82 -6.40 6.12
C VAL A 5 -0.18 -5.08 5.74
N SER A 6 0.96 -5.13 5.07
CA SER A 6 1.69 -3.95 4.58
C SER A 6 2.20 -4.15 3.15
N PHE A 7 2.46 -3.05 2.47
CA PHE A 7 3.30 -3.06 1.28
C PHE A 7 4.77 -3.17 1.69
N PRO A 8 5.65 -3.73 0.84
CA PRO A 8 7.08 -3.72 1.08
C PRO A 8 7.60 -2.32 1.32
N GLY A 9 8.43 -2.14 2.34
CA GLY A 9 9.00 -0.83 2.65
C GLY A 9 9.65 -0.75 4.01
N GLY A 10 10.57 0.19 4.16
CA GLY A 10 11.31 0.41 5.39
C GLY A 10 11.99 1.76 5.47
N ALA A 11 12.97 1.87 6.36
CA ALA A 11 13.71 3.08 6.59
C ALA A 11 14.77 3.31 5.49
N GLN A 12 14.95 4.57 5.12
CA GLN A 12 15.96 4.99 4.16
C GLN A 12 17.37 4.83 4.73
N ASP A 13 18.23 4.14 4.00
CA ASP A 13 19.64 4.06 4.32
C ASP A 13 20.42 5.30 3.84
N PRO A 14 21.56 5.62 4.49
CA PRO A 14 22.40 6.73 4.05
C PRO A 14 22.84 6.58 2.59
N GLY A 15 22.58 7.62 1.79
CA GLY A 15 22.98 7.66 0.38
C GLY A 15 21.96 7.10 -0.62
N GLU A 16 20.88 6.50 -0.14
CA GLU A 16 19.77 6.06 -1.00
C GLU A 16 18.80 7.21 -1.31
N THR A 17 18.18 7.17 -2.47
CA THR A 17 16.91 7.85 -2.73
C THR A 17 15.76 7.04 -2.14
N LEU A 18 14.62 7.67 -1.88
CA LEU A 18 13.43 6.95 -1.37
C LEU A 18 12.92 5.87 -2.32
N TRP A 19 13.08 6.04 -3.62
CA TRP A 19 12.77 5.00 -4.60
C TRP A 19 13.72 3.81 -4.51
N GLU A 20 15.01 4.04 -4.33
CA GLU A 20 15.99 2.98 -4.12
C GLU A 20 15.72 2.22 -2.82
N THR A 21 15.33 2.92 -1.75
CA THR A 21 14.86 2.30 -0.52
C THR A 21 13.68 1.35 -0.78
N ALA A 22 12.63 1.82 -1.45
CA ALA A 22 11.46 1.01 -1.76
C ALA A 22 11.83 -0.24 -2.60
N CYS A 23 12.74 -0.09 -3.55
CA CYS A 23 13.26 -1.20 -4.36
C CYS A 23 14.09 -2.19 -3.53
N ARG A 24 14.94 -1.70 -2.63
CA ARG A 24 15.75 -2.55 -1.75
C ARG A 24 14.87 -3.39 -0.84
N GLU A 25 13.94 -2.75 -0.14
CA GLU A 25 12.99 -3.42 0.76
C GLU A 25 12.14 -4.47 0.03
N ALA A 26 11.62 -4.16 -1.15
CA ALA A 26 10.87 -5.12 -1.94
C ALA A 26 11.71 -6.34 -2.38
N ARG A 27 13.01 -6.15 -2.58
CA ARG A 27 13.93 -7.25 -2.88
C ARG A 27 14.23 -8.07 -1.63
N GLU A 28 14.44 -7.44 -0.49
CA GLU A 28 14.78 -8.08 0.79
C GLU A 28 13.59 -8.85 1.35
N GLU A 29 12.40 -8.25 1.39
CA GLU A 29 11.21 -8.84 1.97
C GLU A 29 10.55 -9.93 1.10
N VAL A 30 10.47 -9.70 -0.23
CA VAL A 30 9.71 -10.59 -1.13
C VAL A 30 10.48 -11.06 -2.37
N GLN A 31 11.79 -10.84 -2.44
CA GLN A 31 12.67 -11.21 -3.54
C GLN A 31 12.18 -10.70 -4.91
N LEU A 32 11.55 -9.53 -4.94
CA LEU A 32 11.08 -8.93 -6.18
C LEU A 32 12.27 -8.55 -7.07
N ASP A 33 12.27 -9.00 -8.33
CA ASP A 33 13.18 -8.48 -9.33
C ASP A 33 12.81 -7.04 -9.69
N THR A 34 13.53 -6.10 -9.13
CA THR A 34 13.26 -4.67 -9.27
C THR A 34 13.60 -4.11 -10.65
N SER A 35 14.33 -4.86 -11.48
CA SER A 35 14.56 -4.51 -12.89
C SER A 35 13.28 -4.56 -13.73
N LEU A 36 12.26 -5.30 -13.26
CA LEU A 36 10.95 -5.42 -13.89
C LEU A 36 10.01 -4.25 -13.56
N LEU A 37 10.37 -3.43 -12.57
CA LEU A 37 9.53 -2.33 -12.10
C LEU A 37 9.58 -1.14 -13.04
N LYS A 38 8.42 -0.69 -13.46
CA LYS A 38 8.24 0.59 -14.13
C LYS A 38 7.55 1.55 -13.17
N ARG A 39 8.30 2.50 -12.59
CA ARG A 39 7.74 3.52 -11.73
C ARG A 39 6.69 4.34 -12.49
N ILE A 40 5.49 4.44 -11.95
CA ILE A 40 4.38 5.23 -12.53
C ILE A 40 4.26 6.58 -11.82
N GLY A 41 4.37 6.60 -10.49
CA GLY A 41 4.22 7.82 -9.70
C GLY A 41 4.26 7.58 -8.21
N GLU A 42 3.75 8.56 -7.48
CA GLU A 42 3.61 8.55 -6.02
C GLU A 42 2.15 8.80 -5.65
N LEU A 43 1.71 8.21 -4.55
CA LEU A 43 0.48 8.61 -3.87
C LEU A 43 0.79 9.72 -2.84
N ASP A 44 -0.26 10.27 -2.23
CA ASP A 44 -0.08 11.27 -1.19
C ASP A 44 0.70 10.69 -0.01
N HIS A 45 1.65 11.48 0.48
CA HIS A 45 2.46 11.09 1.62
C HIS A 45 1.61 11.01 2.88
N LEU A 46 1.90 10.01 3.71
CA LEU A 46 1.22 9.80 4.98
C LEU A 46 2.19 10.01 6.15
N THR A 47 1.63 10.41 7.29
CA THR A 47 2.33 10.34 8.58
C THR A 47 1.59 9.38 9.47
N THR A 48 2.29 8.35 9.95
CA THR A 48 1.70 7.37 10.86
C THR A 48 1.42 8.01 12.23
N VAL A 49 0.31 7.60 12.86
CA VAL A 49 -0.09 8.15 14.16
C VAL A 49 0.82 7.65 15.28
N SER A 50 1.19 6.38 15.26
CA SER A 50 1.95 5.70 16.31
C SER A 50 3.43 6.07 16.31
N SER A 51 4.10 5.92 15.17
CA SER A 51 5.55 6.13 15.05
C SER A 51 5.95 7.52 14.57
N ARG A 52 4.98 8.33 14.10
CA ARG A 52 5.21 9.60 13.40
C ARG A 52 6.14 9.48 12.19
N ALA A 53 6.27 8.28 11.66
CA ALA A 53 7.05 8.03 10.46
C ALA A 53 6.33 8.63 9.23
N ARG A 54 7.10 9.28 8.36
CA ARG A 54 6.60 9.75 7.08
C ARG A 54 6.73 8.63 6.06
N ILE A 55 5.61 8.24 5.46
CA ILE A 55 5.54 7.26 4.38
C ILE A 55 5.49 8.00 3.04
N VAL A 56 6.37 7.64 2.13
CA VAL A 56 6.36 8.09 0.73
C VAL A 56 6.03 6.89 -0.14
N PRO A 57 4.78 6.76 -0.61
CA PRO A 57 4.32 5.59 -1.35
C PRO A 57 4.59 5.75 -2.85
N PHE A 58 5.24 4.76 -3.43
CA PHE A 58 5.45 4.68 -4.87
C PHE A 58 4.48 3.69 -5.52
N VAL A 59 4.03 4.02 -6.72
CA VAL A 59 3.27 3.12 -7.58
C VAL A 59 4.16 2.69 -8.74
N ALA A 60 4.27 1.39 -8.91
CA ALA A 60 5.00 0.80 -10.02
C ALA A 60 4.15 -0.23 -10.76
N ARG A 61 4.39 -0.38 -12.05
CA ARG A 61 3.77 -1.39 -12.90
C ARG A 61 4.76 -2.50 -13.23
N LEU A 62 4.25 -3.71 -13.28
CA LEU A 62 4.90 -4.88 -13.82
C LEU A 62 4.13 -5.32 -15.08
N GLU A 63 4.83 -5.69 -16.14
CA GLU A 63 4.20 -6.16 -17.39
C GLU A 63 3.76 -7.62 -17.29
N GLN A 64 4.34 -8.36 -16.34
CA GLN A 64 4.01 -9.76 -16.06
C GLN A 64 4.03 -10.01 -14.55
N ALA A 65 3.31 -11.03 -14.10
CA ALA A 65 3.31 -11.42 -12.71
C ALA A 65 4.72 -11.86 -12.28
N PRO A 66 5.29 -11.26 -11.21
CA PRO A 66 6.61 -11.62 -10.74
C PRO A 66 6.58 -12.94 -9.97
N SER A 67 7.72 -13.64 -9.95
CA SER A 67 7.98 -14.66 -8.95
C SER A 67 8.37 -13.96 -7.65
N LEU A 68 7.63 -14.24 -6.57
CA LEU A 68 7.90 -13.68 -5.25
C LEU A 68 8.16 -14.79 -4.25
N VAL A 69 9.11 -14.57 -3.35
CA VAL A 69 9.44 -15.47 -2.25
C VAL A 69 9.54 -14.64 -0.98
N ALA A 70 8.75 -14.99 0.03
CA ALA A 70 8.79 -14.31 1.32
C ALA A 70 10.14 -14.56 2.03
N ASN A 71 10.71 -13.52 2.60
CA ASN A 71 11.79 -13.64 3.57
C ASN A 71 11.18 -14.08 4.92
N PRO A 72 11.45 -15.30 5.41
CA PRO A 72 10.77 -15.83 6.58
C PRO A 72 11.10 -15.08 7.88
N ASP A 73 12.15 -14.27 7.89
CA ASP A 73 12.53 -13.48 9.05
C ASP A 73 11.68 -12.21 9.21
N GLU A 74 10.99 -11.77 8.14
CA GLU A 74 10.27 -10.50 8.10
C GLU A 74 8.83 -10.65 7.59
N VAL A 75 8.55 -11.64 6.74
CA VAL A 75 7.28 -11.79 6.02
C VAL A 75 6.70 -13.18 6.23
N ASP A 76 5.56 -13.24 6.91
CA ASP A 76 4.85 -14.51 7.14
C ASP A 76 4.17 -15.02 5.86
N ALA A 77 3.56 -14.13 5.08
CA ALA A 77 2.83 -14.48 3.87
C ALA A 77 2.83 -13.35 2.83
N ILE A 78 2.73 -13.72 1.56
CA ILE A 78 2.56 -12.78 0.45
C ILE A 78 1.12 -12.85 -0.03
N LEU A 79 0.40 -11.73 0.07
CA LEU A 79 -0.95 -11.60 -0.42
C LEU A 79 -0.96 -10.97 -1.82
N ARG A 80 -1.56 -11.66 -2.78
CA ARG A 80 -1.79 -11.14 -4.13
C ARG A 80 -3.28 -10.86 -4.29
N VAL A 81 -3.65 -9.61 -4.14
CA VAL A 81 -5.07 -9.21 -4.12
C VAL A 81 -5.43 -8.56 -5.45
N PRO A 82 -6.32 -9.16 -6.24
CA PRO A 82 -6.86 -8.53 -7.44
C PRO A 82 -7.61 -7.25 -7.07
N LEU A 83 -7.28 -6.12 -7.70
CA LEU A 83 -7.92 -4.85 -7.39
C LEU A 83 -9.46 -4.88 -7.49
N PRO A 84 -10.09 -5.60 -8.45
CA PRO A 84 -11.55 -5.73 -8.48
C PRO A 84 -12.17 -6.36 -7.23
N GLU A 85 -11.45 -7.23 -6.52
CA GLU A 85 -11.96 -7.81 -5.27
C GLU A 85 -12.12 -6.77 -4.16
N LEU A 86 -11.28 -5.74 -4.14
CA LEU A 86 -11.38 -4.64 -3.19
C LEU A 86 -12.62 -3.75 -3.41
N LEU A 87 -13.27 -3.85 -4.55
CA LEU A 87 -14.47 -3.12 -4.92
C LEU A 87 -15.77 -3.90 -4.68
N LEU A 88 -15.67 -5.16 -4.25
CA LEU A 88 -16.85 -5.99 -3.96
C LEU A 88 -17.63 -5.43 -2.77
N PRO A 89 -18.97 -5.58 -2.78
CA PRO A 89 -19.81 -5.18 -1.65
C PRO A 89 -19.37 -5.81 -0.34
N GLY A 90 -19.25 -5.00 0.72
CA GLY A 90 -18.87 -5.45 2.06
C GLY A 90 -17.37 -5.57 2.31
N VAL A 91 -16.53 -5.42 1.28
CA VAL A 91 -15.07 -5.44 1.46
C VAL A 91 -14.57 -4.15 2.09
N TYR A 92 -14.97 -3.01 1.56
CA TYR A 92 -14.55 -1.72 2.09
C TYR A 92 -15.48 -1.21 3.18
N ARG A 93 -14.90 -0.70 4.27
CA ARG A 93 -15.60 0.07 5.31
C ARG A 93 -14.74 1.19 5.87
N GLU A 94 -15.39 2.16 6.47
CA GLU A 94 -14.77 3.33 7.08
C GLU A 94 -15.31 3.50 8.50
N GLU A 95 -14.42 3.83 9.43
CA GLU A 95 -14.77 4.17 10.82
C GLU A 95 -14.16 5.53 11.16
N ILE A 96 -14.81 6.26 12.05
CA ILE A 96 -14.26 7.51 12.59
C ILE A 96 -13.67 7.21 13.96
N TRP A 97 -12.36 7.39 14.05
CA TRP A 97 -11.62 7.12 15.29
C TRP A 97 -11.08 8.39 15.91
N LYS A 98 -11.07 8.39 17.25
CA LYS A 98 -10.42 9.40 18.08
C LYS A 98 -9.31 8.73 18.89
N TRP A 99 -8.08 9.13 18.65
CA TRP A 99 -6.93 8.57 19.37
C TRP A 99 -6.84 9.14 20.80
N PRO A 100 -6.38 8.36 21.77
CA PRO A 100 -6.10 8.86 23.13
C PRO A 100 -5.15 10.05 23.06
N GLY A 101 -5.53 11.15 23.71
CA GLY A 101 -4.76 12.39 23.73
C GLY A 101 -4.94 13.31 22.50
N SER A 102 -5.75 12.92 21.52
CA SER A 102 -6.14 13.79 20.39
C SER A 102 -7.52 14.39 20.60
N THR A 103 -7.69 15.63 20.16
CA THR A 103 -9.01 16.28 20.06
C THR A 103 -9.64 16.05 18.69
N GLU A 104 -8.88 15.55 17.72
CA GLU A 104 -9.32 15.35 16.35
C GLU A 104 -9.84 13.92 16.14
N GLU A 105 -10.96 13.84 15.43
CA GLU A 105 -11.49 12.60 14.89
C GLU A 105 -10.99 12.45 13.44
N ARG A 106 -10.59 11.24 13.08
CA ARG A 106 -10.06 10.95 11.75
C ARG A 106 -10.65 9.66 11.20
N PRO A 107 -10.87 9.57 9.87
CA PRO A 107 -11.31 8.35 9.25
C PRO A 107 -10.19 7.29 9.30
N VAL A 108 -10.59 6.07 9.57
CA VAL A 108 -9.77 4.85 9.46
C VAL A 108 -10.43 3.93 8.46
N TYR A 109 -9.67 3.51 7.48
CA TYR A 109 -10.14 2.69 6.38
C TYR A 109 -9.80 1.23 6.60
N PHE A 110 -10.68 0.36 6.13
CA PHE A 110 -10.55 -1.09 6.24
C PHE A 110 -10.95 -1.76 4.93
N PHE A 111 -10.21 -2.79 4.56
CA PHE A 111 -10.60 -3.73 3.52
C PHE A 111 -10.59 -5.13 4.13
N GLU A 112 -11.76 -5.76 4.20
CA GLU A 112 -11.93 -7.13 4.66
C GLU A 112 -11.76 -8.07 3.46
N ILE A 113 -10.66 -8.78 3.43
CA ILE A 113 -10.38 -9.82 2.44
C ILE A 113 -10.41 -11.19 3.11
N ASP A 114 -10.49 -12.26 2.31
CA ASP A 114 -10.62 -13.60 2.86
C ASP A 114 -9.42 -13.98 3.76
N GLY A 115 -9.69 -14.11 5.06
CA GLY A 115 -8.71 -14.45 6.08
C GLY A 115 -7.89 -13.29 6.66
N ASP A 116 -7.98 -12.08 6.09
CA ASP A 116 -7.17 -10.93 6.50
C ASP A 116 -7.96 -9.61 6.52
N THR A 117 -7.54 -8.71 7.38
CA THR A 117 -8.03 -7.32 7.40
C THR A 117 -6.88 -6.37 7.07
N ILE A 118 -7.05 -5.62 5.98
CA ILE A 118 -6.14 -4.52 5.64
C ILE A 118 -6.70 -3.25 6.25
N TRP A 119 -5.92 -2.54 7.06
CA TRP A 119 -6.40 -1.34 7.75
C TRP A 119 -5.32 -0.26 7.88
N GLY A 120 -5.68 0.88 8.44
CA GLY A 120 -4.76 1.96 8.77
C GLY A 120 -4.03 2.56 7.56
N ALA A 121 -2.71 2.69 7.62
CA ALA A 121 -1.90 3.30 6.57
C ALA A 121 -2.00 2.53 5.25
N THR A 122 -1.94 1.21 5.28
CA THR A 122 -2.04 0.36 4.08
C THR A 122 -3.38 0.51 3.39
N ALA A 123 -4.48 0.49 4.15
CA ALA A 123 -5.82 0.71 3.60
C ALA A 123 -6.00 2.13 3.04
N ASN A 124 -5.39 3.14 3.66
CA ASN A 124 -5.39 4.51 3.14
C ASN A 124 -4.72 4.57 1.76
N LEU A 125 -3.57 3.94 1.60
CA LEU A 125 -2.85 3.88 0.32
C LEU A 125 -3.65 3.13 -0.75
N LEU A 126 -4.26 2.00 -0.40
CA LEU A 126 -5.14 1.25 -1.31
C LEU A 126 -6.33 2.10 -1.76
N ARG A 127 -6.96 2.80 -0.82
CA ARG A 127 -8.08 3.70 -1.15
C ARG A 127 -7.65 4.80 -2.12
N GLN A 128 -6.50 5.44 -1.89
CA GLN A 128 -5.97 6.46 -2.79
C GLN A 128 -5.73 5.88 -4.20
N LEU A 129 -5.11 4.71 -4.29
CA LEU A 129 -4.87 4.04 -5.56
C LEU A 129 -6.16 3.75 -6.33
N LEU A 130 -7.17 3.19 -5.65
CA LEU A 130 -8.46 2.86 -6.25
C LEU A 130 -9.21 4.11 -6.72
N VAL A 131 -9.26 5.17 -5.91
CA VAL A 131 -9.90 6.44 -6.28
C VAL A 131 -9.22 7.06 -7.50
N THR A 132 -7.89 7.05 -7.55
CA THR A 132 -7.13 7.60 -8.68
C THR A 132 -7.37 6.78 -9.95
N ALA A 133 -7.31 5.45 -9.88
CA ALA A 133 -7.56 4.58 -11.02
C ALA A 133 -8.97 4.77 -11.60
N LEU A 134 -10.01 4.76 -10.75
CA LEU A 134 -11.40 4.94 -11.18
C LEU A 134 -11.68 6.34 -11.76
N THR A 135 -11.01 7.37 -11.24
CA THR A 135 -11.17 8.74 -11.75
C THR A 135 -10.54 8.89 -13.15
N ASP A 136 -9.44 8.21 -13.40
CA ASP A 136 -8.76 8.26 -14.70
C ASP A 136 -9.53 7.47 -15.77
N GLU A 137 -10.14 6.33 -15.41
CA GLU A 137 -11.04 5.60 -16.32
C GLU A 137 -12.25 6.46 -16.74
N ALA A 138 -12.89 7.15 -15.80
CA ALA A 138 -14.02 8.03 -16.10
C ALA A 138 -13.65 9.19 -17.05
N LYS A 139 -12.40 9.68 -17.00
CA LYS A 139 -11.91 10.71 -17.93
C LYS A 139 -11.62 10.16 -19.32
N THR A 140 -11.27 8.89 -19.43
CA THR A 140 -10.95 8.24 -20.72
C THR A 140 -12.23 7.90 -21.49
N GLU A 141 -13.31 7.51 -20.81
CA GLU A 141 -14.61 7.21 -21.42
C GLU A 141 -15.37 8.46 -21.92
N ASN A 142 -15.07 9.63 -21.35
CA ASN A 142 -15.71 10.91 -21.72
C ASN A 142 -14.95 11.74 -22.77
N LYS A 143 -14.02 11.15 -23.48
CA LYS A 143 -13.33 11.84 -24.58
C LYS A 143 -14.12 11.63 -25.88
N PRO A 144 -14.67 12.73 -26.51
CA PRO A 144 -15.46 12.66 -27.73
C PRO A 144 -14.66 12.12 -28.92
#